data_faf4bd26589508d5b24ff34d0e1a2766
#
_entry.id   faf4bd26589508d5b24ff34d0e1a2766
#
_cell.length_a   1.000
_cell.length_b   1.000
_cell.length_c   1.000
_cell.angle_alpha   90.00
_cell.angle_beta   90.00
_cell.angle_gamma   90.00
#
_symmetry.space_group_name_H-M   'P 1'
#
loop_
_entity.id
_entity.type
_entity.pdbx_description
1 polymer ?
#
loop_
_entity_poly.entity_id
_entity_poly.type
_entity_poly.pdbx_seq_one_letter_code
_entity_poly.pdbx_strand_id
1 'polypeptide(L)'
;MSRQTLFRRFLRHPGRVGALWPSSPSLCRMMVSRIGVEQAKLVVELGPGTGVITREIIRMLPAGGRFMAVELDELLCLQLRRNFPGVEILHDSASRLAEILRERRLPPADAIISGLPWAVFPESLQREILNAVAGSLAPDGW
;
A
#
# COMPACT_ATOMS: atom_id res chain seq x y z
N MET A 1 -16.95 17.64 5.98
CA MET A 1 -15.97 16.80 6.72
C MET A 1 -14.78 16.57 5.80
N SER A 2 -13.55 16.88 6.23
CA SER A 2 -12.38 16.72 5.35
C SER A 2 -12.10 15.24 5.08
N ARG A 3 -11.56 14.92 3.89
CA ARG A 3 -11.15 13.57 3.48
C ARG A 3 -10.23 12.91 4.51
N GLN A 4 -9.35 13.69 5.14
CA GLN A 4 -8.45 13.25 6.21
C GLN A 4 -9.17 12.86 7.50
N THR A 5 -10.29 13.50 7.82
CA THR A 5 -11.06 13.21 9.04
C THR A 5 -11.77 11.87 8.93
N LEU A 6 -12.29 11.51 7.75
CA LEU A 6 -12.96 10.23 7.52
C LEU A 6 -11.95 9.06 7.61
N PHE A 7 -10.79 9.23 7.01
CA PHE A 7 -9.71 8.24 7.03
C PHE A 7 -9.15 8.04 8.45
N ARG A 8 -8.89 9.14 9.19
CA ARG A 8 -8.46 9.07 10.60
C ARG A 8 -9.49 8.39 11.50
N ARG A 9 -10.79 8.60 11.22
CA ARG A 9 -11.87 7.94 11.98
C ARG A 9 -11.93 6.44 11.72
N PHE A 10 -11.66 6.03 10.49
CA PHE A 10 -11.52 4.62 10.10
C PHE A 10 -10.34 3.95 10.81
N LEU A 11 -9.17 4.59 10.80
CA LEU A 11 -7.97 4.06 11.45
C LEU A 11 -8.09 3.93 12.97
N ARG A 12 -8.91 4.77 13.60
CA ARG A 12 -9.15 4.70 15.05
C ARG A 12 -10.12 3.60 15.47
N HIS A 13 -10.94 3.10 14.55
CA HIS A 13 -11.97 2.10 14.85
C HIS A 13 -12.06 1.01 13.76
N PRO A 14 -10.99 0.29 13.48
CA PRO A 14 -10.97 -0.73 12.40
C PRO A 14 -11.97 -1.86 12.64
N GLY A 15 -12.37 -2.12 13.88
CA GLY A 15 -13.32 -3.17 14.23
C GLY A 15 -14.80 -2.85 13.99
N ARG A 16 -15.14 -1.60 13.60
CA ARG A 16 -16.53 -1.20 13.34
C ARG A 16 -16.90 -1.17 11.86
N VAL A 17 -15.92 -1.21 10.98
CA VAL A 17 -16.12 -1.32 9.54
C VAL A 17 -15.77 -2.76 9.18
N GLY A 18 -16.78 -3.58 8.95
CA GLY A 18 -16.68 -5.04 8.81
C GLY A 18 -15.44 -5.47 8.04
N ALA A 19 -14.75 -6.44 8.60
CA ALA A 19 -13.45 -6.95 8.21
C ALA A 19 -13.40 -7.40 6.73
N LEU A 20 -13.03 -6.48 5.84
CA LEU A 20 -12.50 -6.80 4.51
C LEU A 20 -10.96 -6.86 4.54
N TRP A 21 -10.39 -6.82 5.73
CA TRP A 21 -8.95 -6.88 5.93
C TRP A 21 -8.50 -8.34 6.04
N PRO A 22 -7.48 -8.77 5.30
CA PRO A 22 -6.91 -10.08 5.51
C PRO A 22 -6.31 -10.12 6.92
N SER A 23 -7.06 -10.70 7.86
CA SER A 23 -6.66 -10.77 9.28
C SER A 23 -5.68 -11.90 9.57
N SER A 24 -5.53 -12.86 8.65
CA SER A 24 -4.62 -13.99 8.85
C SER A 24 -3.32 -13.84 8.05
N PRO A 25 -2.15 -14.13 8.65
CA PRO A 25 -0.87 -14.15 7.94
C PRO A 25 -0.85 -15.09 6.73
N SER A 26 -1.58 -16.20 6.79
CA SER A 26 -1.68 -17.16 5.69
C SER A 26 -2.42 -16.58 4.48
N LEU A 27 -3.49 -15.81 4.69
CA LEU A 27 -4.20 -15.14 3.61
C LEU A 27 -3.34 -14.05 2.97
N CYS A 28 -2.66 -13.23 3.78
CA CYS A 28 -1.73 -12.22 3.28
C CYS A 28 -0.63 -12.86 2.44
N ARG A 29 -0.05 -13.96 2.90
CA ARG A 29 0.98 -14.71 2.18
C ARG A 29 0.47 -15.22 0.84
N MET A 30 -0.73 -15.79 0.81
CA MET A 30 -1.35 -16.26 -0.42
C MET A 30 -1.61 -15.11 -1.41
N MET A 31 -2.06 -13.96 -0.95
CA MET A 31 -2.25 -12.77 -1.79
C MET A 31 -0.93 -12.31 -2.39
N VAL A 32 0.10 -12.18 -1.58
CA VAL A 32 1.44 -11.72 -2.01
C VAL A 32 2.08 -12.69 -2.99
N SER A 33 1.93 -14.01 -2.79
CA SER A 33 2.50 -15.02 -3.68
C SER A 33 1.89 -15.04 -5.08
N ARG A 34 0.63 -14.61 -5.21
CA ARG A 34 -0.08 -14.64 -6.50
C ARG A 34 0.24 -13.48 -7.44
N ILE A 35 0.86 -12.44 -6.96
CA ILE A 35 1.12 -11.22 -7.72
C ILE A 35 2.60 -11.07 -8.15
N GLY A 36 3.38 -12.14 -8.08
CA GLY A 36 4.74 -12.18 -8.61
C GLY A 36 5.75 -11.35 -7.83
N VAL A 37 5.53 -11.08 -6.54
CA VAL A 37 6.49 -10.33 -5.69
C VAL A 37 7.88 -10.93 -5.71
N GLU A 38 7.98 -12.26 -5.80
CA GLU A 38 9.26 -12.99 -5.84
C GLU A 38 10.14 -12.66 -7.06
N GLN A 39 9.57 -12.04 -8.09
CA GLN A 39 10.28 -11.65 -9.32
C GLN A 39 10.24 -10.14 -9.54
N ALA A 40 9.57 -9.39 -8.66
CA ALA A 40 9.36 -7.97 -8.81
C ALA A 40 10.64 -7.17 -8.57
N LYS A 41 10.88 -6.17 -9.41
CA LYS A 41 11.93 -5.16 -9.23
C LYS A 41 11.45 -4.02 -8.35
N LEU A 42 10.18 -3.64 -8.47
CA LEU A 42 9.53 -2.62 -7.65
C LEU A 42 8.15 -3.09 -7.21
N VAL A 43 7.96 -3.15 -5.91
CA VAL A 43 6.67 -3.40 -5.25
C VAL A 43 6.23 -2.16 -4.49
N VAL A 44 4.95 -1.82 -4.61
CA VAL A 44 4.33 -0.72 -3.87
C VAL A 44 3.17 -1.24 -3.04
N GLU A 45 3.11 -0.84 -1.78
CA GLU A 45 1.96 -1.08 -0.90
C GLU A 45 1.25 0.24 -0.61
N LEU A 46 -0.07 0.26 -0.81
CA LEU A 46 -0.92 1.41 -0.50
C LEU A 46 -1.71 1.15 0.77
N GLY A 47 -1.52 1.97 1.79
CA GLY A 47 -2.20 1.83 3.07
C GLY A 47 -1.76 0.60 3.87
N PRO A 48 -0.48 0.47 4.21
CA PRO A 48 0.05 -0.67 4.97
C PRO A 48 -0.56 -0.85 6.36
N GLY A 49 -1.10 0.21 6.94
CA GLY A 49 -1.71 0.17 8.26
C GLY A 49 -0.71 -0.29 9.32
N THR A 50 -1.00 -1.43 9.97
CA THR A 50 -0.11 -2.00 11.00
C THR A 50 1.02 -2.87 10.43
N GLY A 51 1.05 -3.08 9.09
CA GLY A 51 2.14 -3.75 8.41
C GLY A 51 2.02 -5.27 8.29
N VAL A 52 0.80 -5.82 8.32
CA VAL A 52 0.58 -7.28 8.18
C VAL A 52 0.99 -7.76 6.79
N ILE A 53 0.54 -7.07 5.73
CA ILE A 53 0.93 -7.36 4.34
C ILE A 53 2.40 -6.98 4.13
N THR A 54 2.85 -5.84 4.66
CA THR A 54 4.24 -5.38 4.62
C THR A 54 5.22 -6.49 5.00
N ARG A 55 4.93 -7.20 6.09
CA ARG A 55 5.77 -8.30 6.56
C ARG A 55 5.88 -9.43 5.56
N GLU A 56 4.81 -9.80 4.90
CA GLU A 56 4.81 -10.87 3.89
C GLU A 56 5.52 -10.43 2.61
N ILE A 57 5.37 -9.17 2.19
CA ILE A 57 6.12 -8.63 1.05
C ILE A 57 7.62 -8.72 1.31
N ILE A 58 8.09 -8.28 2.49
CA ILE A 58 9.51 -8.34 2.86
C ILE A 58 10.07 -9.75 2.79
N ARG A 59 9.29 -10.74 3.24
CA ARG A 59 9.70 -12.15 3.22
C ARG A 59 9.89 -12.71 1.81
N MET A 60 9.11 -12.20 0.84
CA MET A 60 9.07 -12.73 -0.52
C MET A 60 9.83 -11.87 -1.52
N LEU A 61 10.22 -10.66 -1.13
CA LEU A 61 10.96 -9.76 -2.02
C LEU A 61 12.33 -10.34 -2.38
N PRO A 62 12.67 -10.42 -3.69
CA PRO A 62 13.95 -10.96 -4.10
C PRO A 62 15.11 -10.03 -3.70
N ALA A 63 16.31 -10.59 -3.66
CA ALA A 63 17.53 -9.80 -3.52
C ALA A 63 17.62 -8.76 -4.64
N GLY A 64 17.78 -7.48 -4.28
CA GLY A 64 17.78 -6.37 -5.23
C GLY A 64 16.40 -5.83 -5.60
N GLY A 65 15.33 -6.48 -5.15
CA GLY A 65 13.97 -5.91 -5.24
C GLY A 65 13.81 -4.68 -4.37
N ARG A 66 13.08 -3.69 -4.88
CA ARG A 66 12.76 -2.47 -4.14
C ARG A 66 11.32 -2.52 -3.66
N PHE A 67 11.12 -2.12 -2.42
CA PHE A 67 9.80 -2.04 -1.82
C PHE A 67 9.58 -0.68 -1.18
N MET A 68 8.46 -0.06 -1.49
CA MET A 68 8.00 1.15 -0.80
C MET A 68 6.53 1.04 -0.42
N ALA A 69 6.15 1.71 0.67
CA ALA A 69 4.78 1.80 1.14
C ALA A 69 4.35 3.25 1.28
N VAL A 70 3.11 3.54 0.90
CA VAL A 70 2.50 4.87 0.99
C VAL A 70 1.40 4.84 2.03
N GLU A 71 1.55 5.64 3.09
CA GLU A 71 0.62 5.73 4.21
C GLU A 71 0.26 7.19 4.49
N LEU A 72 -1.03 7.44 4.68
CA LEU A 72 -1.54 8.80 4.90
C LEU A 72 -1.47 9.22 6.39
N ASP A 73 -1.48 8.27 7.30
CA ASP A 73 -1.44 8.56 8.74
C ASP A 73 0.00 8.64 9.24
N GLU A 74 0.34 9.80 9.80
CA GLU A 74 1.70 10.08 10.30
C GLU A 74 2.12 9.14 11.42
N LEU A 75 1.21 8.80 12.34
CA LEU A 75 1.54 7.92 13.47
C LEU A 75 1.81 6.50 12.99
N LEU A 76 1.01 6.02 12.02
CA LEU A 76 1.27 4.72 11.38
C LEU A 76 2.60 4.73 10.62
N CYS A 77 2.93 5.81 9.91
CA CYS A 77 4.23 5.96 9.27
C CYS A 77 5.38 5.82 10.27
N LEU A 78 5.29 6.48 11.42
CA LEU A 78 6.31 6.38 12.48
C LEU A 78 6.44 4.96 13.03
N GLN A 79 5.32 4.28 13.27
CA GLN A 79 5.32 2.89 13.74
C GLN A 79 5.91 1.94 12.68
N LEU A 80 5.53 2.10 11.43
CA LEU A 80 6.03 1.29 10.31
C LEU A 80 7.54 1.44 10.13
N ARG A 81 8.06 2.67 10.17
CA ARG A 81 9.51 2.94 10.09
C ARG A 81 10.29 2.31 11.23
N ARG A 82 9.69 2.27 12.42
CA ARG A 82 10.28 1.61 13.60
C ARG A 82 10.29 0.09 13.45
N ASN A 83 9.18 -0.48 12.98
CA ASN A 83 8.99 -1.94 12.89
C ASN A 83 9.67 -2.54 11.64
N PHE A 84 9.84 -1.74 10.58
CA PHE A 84 10.39 -2.17 9.29
C PHE A 84 11.45 -1.17 8.79
N PRO A 85 12.61 -1.09 9.47
CA PRO A 85 13.62 -0.05 9.18
C PRO A 85 14.23 -0.16 7.77
N GLY A 86 14.11 -1.30 7.11
CA GLY A 86 14.58 -1.52 5.74
C GLY A 86 13.56 -1.14 4.65
N VAL A 87 12.34 -0.72 5.02
CA VAL A 87 11.30 -0.36 4.08
C VAL A 87 11.18 1.16 3.92
N GLU A 88 11.07 1.61 2.69
CA GLU A 88 10.81 3.02 2.39
C GLU A 88 9.34 3.35 2.65
N ILE A 89 9.06 4.00 3.78
CA ILE A 89 7.71 4.42 4.18
C ILE A 89 7.51 5.89 3.83
N LEU A 90 6.55 6.17 2.94
CA LEU A 90 6.20 7.52 2.51
C LEU A 90 4.94 7.99 3.20
N HIS A 91 5.01 9.13 3.85
CA HIS A 91 3.84 9.83 4.39
C HIS A 91 3.20 10.67 3.29
N ASP A 92 2.30 10.07 2.53
CA ASP A 92 1.65 10.72 1.38
C ASP A 92 0.29 10.06 1.07
N SER A 93 -0.44 10.62 0.12
CA SER A 93 -1.69 10.07 -0.38
C SER A 93 -1.46 9.03 -1.48
N ALA A 94 -2.20 7.91 -1.43
CA ALA A 94 -2.20 6.91 -2.49
C ALA A 94 -2.60 7.48 -3.86
N SER A 95 -3.43 8.52 -3.89
CA SER A 95 -3.82 9.20 -5.13
C SER A 95 -2.66 9.90 -5.84
N ARG A 96 -1.54 10.14 -5.14
CA ARG A 96 -0.33 10.74 -5.69
C ARG A 96 0.72 9.74 -6.18
N LEU A 97 0.39 8.45 -6.21
CA LEU A 97 1.36 7.41 -6.53
C LEU A 97 2.11 7.68 -7.85
N ALA A 98 1.41 8.05 -8.92
CA ALA A 98 2.04 8.34 -10.21
C ALA A 98 3.03 9.51 -10.14
N GLU A 99 2.70 10.55 -9.36
CA GLU A 99 3.60 11.69 -9.12
C GLU A 99 4.81 11.27 -8.29
N ILE A 100 4.61 10.48 -7.25
CA ILE A 100 5.66 9.95 -6.39
C ILE A 100 6.69 9.17 -7.21
N LEU A 101 6.24 8.25 -8.07
CA LEU A 101 7.15 7.49 -8.93
C LEU A 101 7.95 8.41 -9.86
N ARG A 102 7.29 9.38 -10.47
CA ARG A 102 7.94 10.35 -11.37
C ARG A 102 8.96 11.22 -10.65
N GLU A 103 8.59 11.81 -9.51
CA GLU A 103 9.47 12.67 -8.70
C GLU A 103 10.71 11.92 -8.22
N ARG A 104 10.57 10.64 -7.92
CA ARG A 104 11.66 9.77 -7.47
C ARG A 104 12.42 9.08 -8.60
N ARG A 105 12.03 9.33 -9.84
CA ARG A 105 12.60 8.70 -11.04
C ARG A 105 12.58 7.17 -10.97
N LEU A 106 11.48 6.62 -10.45
CA LEU A 106 11.26 5.19 -10.34
C LEU A 106 10.60 4.65 -11.60
N PRO A 107 10.89 3.39 -11.97
CA PRO A 107 10.16 2.72 -13.04
C PRO A 107 8.71 2.46 -12.62
N PRO A 108 7.84 2.09 -13.56
CA PRO A 108 6.53 1.53 -13.23
C PRO A 108 6.67 0.33 -12.28
N ALA A 109 5.70 0.18 -11.38
CA ALA A 109 5.70 -0.90 -10.39
C ALA A 109 5.31 -2.24 -11.03
N ASP A 110 6.02 -3.31 -10.69
CA ASP A 110 5.68 -4.67 -11.11
C ASP A 110 4.48 -5.21 -10.32
N ALA A 111 4.32 -4.78 -9.07
CA ALA A 111 3.19 -5.14 -8.24
C ALA A 111 2.77 -3.96 -7.35
N ILE A 112 1.46 -3.74 -7.26
CA ILE A 112 0.85 -2.76 -6.35
C ILE A 112 -0.18 -3.50 -5.50
N ILE A 113 0.01 -3.48 -4.19
CA ILE A 113 -0.89 -4.11 -3.23
C ILE A 113 -1.60 -3.02 -2.45
N SER A 114 -2.92 -3.11 -2.36
CA SER A 114 -3.73 -2.14 -1.63
C SER A 114 -4.35 -2.75 -0.38
N GLY A 115 -4.01 -2.17 0.76
CA GLY A 115 -4.70 -2.38 2.02
C GLY A 115 -5.68 -1.26 2.36
N LEU A 116 -6.10 -0.48 1.39
CA LEU A 116 -6.99 0.66 1.59
C LEU A 116 -8.44 0.22 1.83
N PRO A 117 -9.19 0.96 2.66
CA PRO A 117 -10.59 0.66 2.96
C PRO A 117 -11.52 1.19 1.85
N TRP A 118 -11.49 0.57 0.69
CA TRP A 118 -12.22 1.01 -0.52
C TRP A 118 -13.70 1.27 -0.29
N ALA A 119 -14.37 0.41 0.47
CA ALA A 119 -15.82 0.48 0.70
C ALA A 119 -16.28 1.78 1.39
N VAL A 120 -15.39 2.46 2.13
CA VAL A 120 -15.72 3.70 2.84
C VAL A 120 -15.21 4.96 2.14
N PHE A 121 -14.52 4.81 1.03
CA PHE A 121 -14.05 5.95 0.25
C PHE A 121 -15.16 6.51 -0.63
N PRO A 122 -15.26 7.85 -0.76
CA PRO A 122 -16.08 8.47 -1.79
C PRO A 122 -15.65 8.00 -3.18
N GLU A 123 -16.59 7.86 -4.10
CA GLU A 123 -16.31 7.41 -5.47
C GLU A 123 -15.23 8.25 -6.17
N SER A 124 -15.23 9.56 -5.93
CA SER A 124 -14.20 10.46 -6.48
C SER A 124 -12.79 10.08 -6.04
N LEU A 125 -12.60 9.73 -4.76
CA LEU A 125 -11.31 9.31 -4.23
C LEU A 125 -10.91 7.92 -4.75
N GLN A 126 -11.87 7.00 -4.83
CA GLN A 126 -11.62 5.68 -5.44
C GLN A 126 -11.10 5.84 -6.87
N ARG A 127 -11.74 6.69 -7.67
CA ARG A 127 -11.36 6.97 -9.05
C ARG A 127 -9.97 7.62 -9.15
N GLU A 128 -9.66 8.58 -8.29
CA GLU A 128 -8.34 9.20 -8.22
C GLU A 128 -7.24 8.17 -7.95
N ILE A 129 -7.45 7.29 -6.97
CA ILE A 129 -6.48 6.26 -6.61
C ILE A 129 -6.35 5.21 -7.71
N LEU A 130 -7.46 4.76 -8.30
CA LEU A 130 -7.43 3.79 -9.41
C LEU A 130 -6.70 4.35 -10.63
N ASN A 131 -6.88 5.63 -10.96
CA ASN A 131 -6.14 6.28 -12.03
C ASN A 131 -4.64 6.36 -11.72
N ALA A 132 -4.29 6.68 -10.47
CA ALA A 132 -2.90 6.71 -10.04
C ALA A 132 -2.25 5.32 -10.11
N VAL A 133 -2.95 4.27 -9.69
CA VAL A 133 -2.51 2.88 -9.79
C VAL A 133 -2.33 2.47 -11.25
N ALA A 134 -3.33 2.71 -12.10
CA ALA A 134 -3.26 2.38 -13.53
C ALA A 134 -2.09 3.07 -14.23
N GLY A 135 -1.82 4.34 -13.89
CA GLY A 135 -0.69 5.11 -14.43
C GLY A 135 0.68 4.72 -13.84
N SER A 136 0.71 3.87 -12.83
CA SER A 136 1.93 3.49 -12.10
C SER A 136 2.34 2.04 -12.31
N LEU A 137 1.44 1.20 -12.83
CA LEU A 137 1.70 -0.21 -13.09
C LEU A 137 2.50 -0.42 -14.37
N ALA A 138 3.45 -1.36 -14.31
CA ALA A 138 4.10 -1.89 -15.51
C ALA A 138 3.07 -2.59 -16.41
N PRO A 139 3.33 -2.71 -17.74
CA PRO A 139 2.39 -3.36 -18.67
C PRO A 139 1.94 -4.76 -18.25
N ASP A 140 2.84 -5.54 -17.65
CA ASP A 140 2.58 -6.89 -17.13
C ASP A 140 2.47 -6.93 -15.60
N GLY A 141 2.23 -5.78 -14.97
CA GLY A 141 2.14 -5.64 -13.51
C GLY A 141 0.80 -6.09 -12.93
N TRP A 142 0.80 -6.33 -11.63
CA TRP A 142 -0.34 -6.79 -10.83
C TRP A 142 -0.75 -5.76 -9.76
#